data_b085a2a67a8957dcb1d8a448e9f6446e
#
_entry.id   b085a2a67a8957dcb1d8a448e9f6446e
#
_cell.length_a   1.000
_cell.length_b   1.000
_cell.length_c   1.000
_cell.angle_alpha   90.00
_cell.angle_beta   90.00
_cell.angle_gamma   90.00
#
_symmetry.space_group_name_H-M   'P 1'
#
loop_
_entity.id
_entity.type
_entity.pdbx_description
1 polymer ?
#
loop_
_entity_poly.entity_id
_entity_poly.type
_entity_poly.pdbx_seq_one_letter_code
_entity_poly.pdbx_strand_id
1 'polypeptide(L)'
;MFIKSISAIAAAALLSVGSSVQAGGSMLSSWYGGYFHGRTTANGETYNMYGHTAAHKSLPFGTKLRVCYQGCVDVRINDRGPYIGARELDLSYGAAQAIGLTHPGVDYVSFTYI
;
A
#
# COMPACT_ATOMS: atom_id res chain seq x y z
N MET A 1 17.55 -38.12 -9.98
CA MET A 1 17.32 -37.50 -9.93
C MET A 1 17.09 -36.80 -9.71
N PHE A 2 17.11 -36.81 -9.52
CA PHE A 2 16.87 -36.01 -9.28
C PHE A 2 16.81 -35.12 -9.11
N ILE A 3 16.84 -35.17 -8.91
CA ILE A 3 16.88 -34.16 -8.73
C ILE A 3 16.54 -33.43 -8.84
N LYS A 4 16.29 -33.65 -8.81
CA LYS A 4 15.97 -32.73 -8.88
C LYS A 4 15.68 -31.91 -8.58
N SER A 5 15.59 -32.15 -8.27
CA SER A 5 15.26 -31.18 -8.00
C SER A 5 15.30 -30.35 -7.82
N ILE A 6 15.40 -30.57 -7.68
CA ILE A 6 15.46 -29.59 -7.49
C ILE A 6 15.47 -28.70 -7.61
N SER A 7 15.41 -28.89 -7.64
CA SER A 7 15.40 -27.84 -7.69
C SER A 7 15.24 -27.05 -7.67
N ALA A 8 15.02 -27.17 -7.42
CA ALA A 8 14.82 -26.22 -7.29
C ALA A 8 14.87 -25.50 -7.16
N ILE A 9 14.86 -25.62 -7.01
CA ILE A 9 14.99 -24.78 -6.85
C ILE A 9 15.21 -23.95 -6.76
N ALA A 10 15.31 -24.10 -6.59
CA ALA A 10 15.57 -23.19 -6.38
C ALA A 10 15.74 -22.40 -6.45
N ALA A 11 15.74 -22.46 -6.45
CA ALA A 11 15.86 -21.57 -6.42
C ALA A 11 15.76 -20.76 -6.41
N ALA A 12 15.50 -20.71 -6.31
CA ALA A 12 15.30 -19.91 -6.20
C ALA A 12 15.49 -19.13 -5.76
N ALA A 13 15.46 -19.25 -5.28
CA ALA A 13 15.58 -18.50 -4.75
C ALA A 13 16.29 -17.83 -4.75
N LEU A 14 16.62 -17.87 -4.68
CA LEU A 14 17.20 -17.25 -4.55
C LEU A 14 17.45 -16.37 -4.83
N LEU A 15 17.36 -16.50 -4.85
CA LEU A 15 17.66 -15.54 -5.13
C LEU A 15 17.21 -14.32 -5.15
N SER A 16 16.52 -14.13 -5.45
CA SER A 16 15.87 -12.94 -4.99
C SER A 16 16.48 -12.36 -3.74
N VAL A 17 17.49 -12.92 -3.37
CA VAL A 17 18.20 -12.50 -2.17
C VAL A 17 18.47 -11.00 -2.26
N GLY A 18 18.14 -10.27 -1.21
CA GLY A 18 18.36 -8.85 -1.14
C GLY A 18 17.26 -8.00 -1.73
N SER A 19 16.31 -8.58 -2.44
CA SER A 19 15.18 -7.80 -2.92
C SER A 19 14.31 -7.38 -1.76
N SER A 20 13.97 -6.09 -1.69
CA SER A 20 13.02 -5.58 -0.72
C SER A 20 11.59 -5.55 -1.26
N VAL A 21 11.39 -5.92 -2.53
CA VAL A 21 10.10 -5.88 -3.19
C VAL A 21 9.52 -7.28 -3.22
N GLN A 22 8.32 -7.41 -2.70
CA GLN A 22 7.58 -8.67 -2.71
C GLN A 22 6.32 -8.51 -3.55
N ALA A 23 5.84 -9.63 -4.05
CA ALA A 23 4.62 -9.64 -4.83
C ALA A 23 3.46 -9.08 -4.02
N GLY A 24 2.63 -8.35 -4.69
CA GLY A 24 1.40 -7.80 -4.15
C GLY A 24 0.24 -8.20 -5.03
N GLY A 25 -0.58 -7.24 -5.37
CA GLY A 25 -1.76 -7.45 -6.18
C GLY A 25 -2.42 -6.13 -6.48
N SER A 26 -3.74 -6.10 -6.43
CA SER A 26 -4.50 -4.87 -6.57
C SER A 26 -5.47 -4.72 -5.40
N MET A 27 -5.77 -3.47 -5.08
CA MET A 27 -6.72 -3.11 -4.02
C MET A 27 -7.65 -2.04 -4.53
N LEU A 28 -8.93 -2.17 -4.20
CA LEU A 28 -9.87 -1.08 -4.41
C LEU A 28 -9.55 0.02 -3.41
N SER A 29 -9.19 1.18 -3.90
CA SER A 29 -8.61 2.24 -3.08
C SER A 29 -9.39 3.54 -3.23
N SER A 30 -9.40 4.31 -2.17
CA SER A 30 -9.92 5.66 -2.12
C SER A 30 -8.90 6.55 -1.41
N TRP A 31 -9.28 7.78 -1.09
CA TRP A 31 -8.41 8.66 -0.32
C TRP A 31 -9.25 9.49 0.64
N TYR A 32 -8.60 9.99 1.70
CA TYR A 32 -9.24 10.85 2.66
C TYR A 32 -8.39 12.09 2.87
N GLY A 33 -9.06 13.22 3.15
CA GLY A 33 -8.38 14.50 3.08
C GLY A 33 -8.73 15.46 4.20
N GLY A 34 -9.11 16.66 3.83
CA GLY A 34 -9.13 17.82 4.72
C GLY A 34 -9.90 17.68 6.01
N TYR A 35 -11.01 16.93 6.01
CA TYR A 35 -11.78 16.76 7.24
C TYR A 35 -10.97 16.09 8.34
N PHE A 36 -10.07 15.16 7.95
CA PHE A 36 -9.27 14.39 8.90
C PHE A 36 -7.91 15.01 9.18
N HIS A 37 -7.52 16.02 8.42
CA HIS A 37 -6.20 16.63 8.58
C HIS A 37 -6.04 17.18 10.00
N GLY A 38 -4.94 16.80 10.65
CA GLY A 38 -4.66 17.21 12.03
C GLY A 38 -5.25 16.30 13.09
N ARG A 39 -6.08 15.31 12.71
CA ARG A 39 -6.65 14.37 13.67
C ARG A 39 -5.68 13.23 13.94
N THR A 40 -5.90 12.53 15.05
CA THR A 40 -5.06 11.41 15.43
C THR A 40 -5.44 10.16 14.65
N THR A 41 -4.45 9.51 14.03
CA THR A 41 -4.65 8.24 13.34
C THR A 41 -4.69 7.08 14.33
N ALA A 42 -5.03 5.88 13.84
CA ALA A 42 -5.15 4.71 14.70
C ALA A 42 -3.83 4.32 15.36
N ASN A 43 -2.67 4.64 14.76
CA ASN A 43 -1.39 4.35 15.38
C ASN A 43 -0.89 5.47 16.29
N GLY A 44 -1.67 6.52 16.48
CA GLY A 44 -1.33 7.62 17.38
C GLY A 44 -0.66 8.82 16.75
N GLU A 45 -0.35 8.75 15.46
CA GLU A 45 0.23 9.89 14.73
C GLU A 45 -0.82 10.94 14.44
N THR A 46 -0.35 12.16 14.21
CA THR A 46 -1.21 13.21 13.63
C THR A 46 -1.31 12.98 12.12
N TYR A 47 -2.53 12.91 11.60
CA TYR A 47 -2.73 12.75 10.17
C TYR A 47 -2.30 14.01 9.43
N ASN A 48 -1.38 13.84 8.49
CA ASN A 48 -0.95 14.88 7.57
C ASN A 48 -1.44 14.50 6.18
N MET A 49 -2.46 15.19 5.68
CA MET A 49 -3.04 14.86 4.38
C MET A 49 -2.04 15.03 3.23
N TYR A 50 -1.00 15.81 3.41
CA TYR A 50 0.01 16.03 2.39
C TYR A 50 1.17 15.03 2.45
N GLY A 51 1.20 14.19 3.48
CA GLY A 51 2.19 13.13 3.59
C GLY A 51 1.83 11.94 2.72
N HIS A 52 2.65 10.89 2.77
CA HIS A 52 2.44 9.67 1.99
C HIS A 52 2.15 8.52 2.93
N THR A 53 0.91 8.40 3.35
CA THR A 53 0.45 7.36 4.26
C THR A 53 -0.85 6.76 3.77
N ALA A 54 -1.27 5.69 4.40
CA ALA A 54 -2.53 5.04 4.04
C ALA A 54 -3.13 4.32 5.24
N ALA A 55 -4.43 4.10 5.15
CA ALA A 55 -5.18 3.26 6.08
C ALA A 55 -5.45 1.91 5.43
N HIS A 56 -5.39 0.87 6.22
CA HIS A 56 -5.76 -0.50 5.82
C HIS A 56 -6.38 -1.19 7.03
N LYS A 57 -7.32 -2.12 6.77
CA LYS A 57 -8.07 -2.73 7.88
C LYS A 57 -7.20 -3.60 8.77
N SER A 58 -6.17 -4.24 8.23
CA SER A 58 -5.45 -5.27 8.97
C SER A 58 -3.94 -5.28 8.80
N LEU A 59 -3.37 -4.65 7.77
CA LEU A 59 -1.92 -4.64 7.62
C LEU A 59 -1.27 -3.98 8.83
N PRO A 60 -0.18 -4.55 9.35
CA PRO A 60 0.50 -3.96 10.51
C PRO A 60 0.89 -2.51 10.26
N PHE A 61 0.80 -1.70 11.32
CA PHE A 61 1.32 -0.33 11.25
C PHE A 61 2.79 -0.36 10.89
N GLY A 62 3.20 0.56 10.02
CA GLY A 62 4.57 0.60 9.54
C GLY A 62 4.80 -0.19 8.26
N THR A 63 3.85 -1.01 7.84
CA THR A 63 3.95 -1.71 6.55
C THR A 63 4.11 -0.67 5.44
N LYS A 64 5.06 -0.91 4.55
CA LYS A 64 5.32 -0.03 3.42
C LYS A 64 4.89 -0.71 2.14
N LEU A 65 4.15 0.04 1.35
CA LEU A 65 3.65 -0.42 0.06
C LEU A 65 4.08 0.56 -1.03
N ARG A 66 4.46 0.03 -2.17
CA ARG A 66 4.53 0.83 -3.40
C ARG A 66 3.20 0.68 -4.11
N VAL A 67 2.52 1.78 -4.31
CA VAL A 67 1.18 1.81 -4.87
C VAL A 67 1.25 2.55 -6.20
N CYS A 68 0.65 1.95 -7.23
CA CYS A 68 0.70 2.51 -8.60
C CYS A 68 -0.70 2.58 -9.20
N TYR A 69 -0.93 3.66 -9.94
CA TYR A 69 -2.16 3.89 -10.71
C TYR A 69 -1.76 4.55 -12.04
N GLN A 70 -1.75 5.89 -12.13
CA GLN A 70 -1.16 6.62 -13.25
C GLN A 70 0.29 7.01 -12.97
N GLY A 71 0.73 6.82 -11.75
CA GLY A 71 2.08 6.97 -11.27
C GLY A 71 2.22 6.10 -10.05
N CYS A 72 3.38 6.10 -9.42
CA CYS A 72 3.64 5.29 -8.24
C CYS A 72 4.05 6.15 -7.05
N VAL A 73 3.73 5.67 -5.85
CA VAL A 73 4.11 6.33 -4.61
C VAL A 73 4.33 5.27 -3.55
N ASP A 74 5.27 5.49 -2.66
CA ASP A 74 5.49 4.63 -1.51
C ASP A 74 4.71 5.21 -0.33
N VAL A 75 3.92 4.36 0.33
CA VAL A 75 3.13 4.77 1.48
C VAL A 75 3.43 3.89 2.67
N ARG A 76 3.15 4.41 3.85
CA ARG A 76 3.30 3.69 5.11
C ARG A 76 1.92 3.58 5.75
N ILE A 77 1.57 2.37 6.19
CA ILE A 77 0.29 2.13 6.88
C ILE A 77 0.38 2.72 8.28
N ASN A 78 -0.50 3.66 8.60
CA ASN A 78 -0.54 4.29 9.91
C ASN A 78 -1.96 4.41 10.48
N ASP A 79 -2.96 3.89 9.76
CA ASP A 79 -4.35 4.07 10.16
C ASP A 79 -5.16 2.83 9.84
N ARG A 80 -6.39 2.78 10.33
CA ARG A 80 -7.34 1.69 10.11
C ARG A 80 -8.52 2.17 9.29
N GLY A 81 -9.03 1.28 8.48
CA GLY A 81 -10.09 1.52 7.51
C GLY A 81 -9.58 1.24 6.11
N PRO A 82 -10.34 1.55 5.10
CA PRO A 82 -11.70 2.11 5.11
C PRO A 82 -12.75 1.06 5.44
N TYR A 83 -13.89 1.51 5.95
CA TYR A 83 -14.98 0.61 6.33
C TYR A 83 -16.22 0.83 5.47
N ILE A 84 -16.04 1.22 4.22
CA ILE A 84 -17.11 1.52 3.27
C ILE A 84 -17.02 0.54 2.11
N GLY A 85 -18.07 -0.28 1.95
CA GLY A 85 -18.15 -1.21 0.82
C GLY A 85 -16.94 -2.12 0.74
N ALA A 86 -16.47 -2.34 -0.49
CA ALA A 86 -15.36 -3.24 -0.77
C ALA A 86 -14.00 -2.54 -0.78
N ARG A 87 -13.92 -1.31 -0.32
CA ARG A 87 -12.66 -0.56 -0.30
C ARG A 87 -11.69 -1.23 0.66
N GLU A 88 -10.43 -1.30 0.25
CA GLU A 88 -9.39 -1.99 1.00
C GLU A 88 -8.27 -1.07 1.47
N LEU A 89 -8.00 -0.01 0.71
CA LEU A 89 -6.93 0.92 1.00
C LEU A 89 -7.48 2.34 0.93
N ASP A 90 -7.07 3.19 1.87
CA ASP A 90 -7.48 4.58 1.89
C ASP A 90 -6.24 5.44 1.97
N LEU A 91 -5.89 6.07 0.85
CA LEU A 91 -4.66 6.83 0.72
C LEU A 91 -4.81 8.21 1.33
N SER A 92 -3.70 8.75 1.82
CA SER A 92 -3.65 10.19 2.10
C SER A 92 -3.86 10.96 0.81
N TYR A 93 -4.30 12.22 0.94
CA TYR A 93 -4.48 13.09 -0.22
C TYR A 93 -3.19 13.22 -1.02
N GLY A 94 -2.06 13.44 -0.35
CA GLY A 94 -0.77 13.58 -1.02
C GLY A 94 -0.37 12.33 -1.79
N ALA A 95 -0.64 11.15 -1.24
CA ALA A 95 -0.36 9.90 -1.95
C ALA A 95 -1.29 9.74 -3.16
N ALA A 96 -2.58 10.01 -2.98
CA ALA A 96 -3.55 9.92 -4.08
C ALA A 96 -3.20 10.91 -5.20
N GLN A 97 -2.78 12.11 -4.84
CA GLN A 97 -2.37 13.12 -5.80
C GLN A 97 -1.17 12.64 -6.61
N ALA A 98 -0.20 12.03 -5.95
CA ALA A 98 1.03 11.57 -6.59
C ALA A 98 0.76 10.51 -7.66
N ILE A 99 -0.30 9.72 -7.52
CA ILE A 99 -0.60 8.64 -8.48
C ILE A 99 -1.79 8.96 -9.40
N GLY A 100 -2.38 10.14 -9.27
CA GLY A 100 -3.48 10.55 -10.15
C GLY A 100 -4.83 10.01 -9.74
N LEU A 101 -5.03 9.62 -8.48
CA LEU A 101 -6.28 9.03 -8.01
C LEU A 101 -7.27 10.06 -7.47
N THR A 102 -6.86 11.30 -7.25
CA THR A 102 -7.74 12.29 -6.62
C THR A 102 -9.01 12.53 -7.42
N HIS A 103 -8.91 12.64 -8.74
CA HIS A 103 -10.07 12.93 -9.57
C HIS A 103 -11.04 11.74 -9.68
N PRO A 104 -10.58 10.53 -10.01
CA PRO A 104 -11.48 9.37 -10.00
C PRO A 104 -12.04 9.10 -8.61
N GLY A 105 -11.27 9.34 -7.57
CA GLY A 105 -11.69 9.20 -6.18
C GLY A 105 -11.63 7.78 -5.66
N VAL A 106 -12.11 6.81 -6.42
CA VAL A 106 -12.11 5.38 -6.06
C VAL A 106 -11.79 4.58 -7.31
N ASP A 107 -10.80 3.73 -7.24
CA ASP A 107 -10.45 2.79 -8.30
C ASP A 107 -9.49 1.75 -7.78
N TYR A 108 -9.24 0.73 -8.58
CA TYR A 108 -8.24 -0.28 -8.27
C TYR A 108 -6.84 0.27 -8.52
N VAL A 109 -5.94 0.02 -7.60
CA VAL A 109 -4.52 0.35 -7.72
C VAL A 109 -3.73 -0.94 -7.60
N SER A 110 -2.56 -0.99 -8.22
CA SER A 110 -1.65 -2.10 -7.99
C SER A 110 -0.74 -1.77 -6.81
N PHE A 111 -0.27 -2.79 -6.11
CA PHE A 111 0.63 -2.58 -4.98
C PHE A 111 1.65 -3.70 -4.87
N THR A 112 2.79 -3.39 -4.30
CA THR A 112 3.80 -4.36 -3.87
C THR A 112 4.27 -3.98 -2.48
N TYR A 113 4.75 -4.98 -1.73
CA TYR A 113 5.40 -4.73 -0.44
C TYR A 113 6.85 -4.32 -0.69
N ILE A 114 7.31 -3.35 0.07
CA ILE A 114 8.69 -2.87 -0.05
C ILE A 114 9.38 -2.83 1.29
#